data_e18326f73a2ed561312d3d3c05c2669b
#
_entry.id   e18326f73a2ed561312d3d3c05c2669b
#
_cell.length_a   1.000
_cell.length_b   1.000
_cell.length_c   1.000
_cell.angle_alpha   90.00
_cell.angle_beta   90.00
_cell.angle_gamma   90.00
#
_symmetry.space_group_name_H-M   'P 1'
#
loop_
_entity.id
_entity.type
_entity.pdbx_description
1 polymer ?
#
loop_
_entity_poly.entity_id
_entity_poly.type
_entity_poly.pdbx_seq_one_letter_code
_entity_poly.pdbx_strand_id
1 'polypeptide(L)'
;MVKNKIAQMKIQQMAFMLIAVMIFFALVGLLILTIGFSGLKEKATNLQEENAMLLVSKLANSPEFSCGQAFESKENCIDLDKTFVLKKNIDKYKNFWGVSGIEIIKIYPENKNLVCTNANYPDCDTLELIPKATGISAENFVSLCRKEYNSETSIVYDKCELGKILVKYEKIQ
;
A
#
# COMPACT_ATOMS: atom_id res chain seq x y z
N MET A 1 -72.04 -8.94 -32.13
CA MET A 1 -71.00 -7.99 -31.62
C MET A 1 -70.26 -8.45 -30.37
N VAL A 2 -70.52 -9.57 -29.76
CA VAL A 2 -69.92 -10.05 -28.49
C VAL A 2 -68.58 -10.81 -28.71
N LYS A 3 -68.37 -11.51 -29.81
CA LYS A 3 -67.19 -12.34 -30.11
C LYS A 3 -65.84 -11.53 -30.19
N ASN A 4 -65.90 -10.30 -30.66
CA ASN A 4 -64.68 -9.47 -30.78
C ASN A 4 -64.16 -8.96 -29.45
N LYS A 5 -64.96 -8.75 -28.43
CA LYS A 5 -64.54 -8.31 -27.10
C LYS A 5 -63.74 -9.39 -26.34
N ILE A 6 -64.18 -10.68 -26.52
CA ILE A 6 -63.46 -11.80 -25.83
C ILE A 6 -62.11 -12.07 -26.47
N ALA A 7 -61.94 -11.92 -27.77
CA ALA A 7 -60.67 -12.04 -28.46
C ALA A 7 -59.70 -10.91 -28.07
N GLN A 8 -60.23 -9.69 -27.96
CA GLN A 8 -59.43 -8.51 -27.56
C GLN A 8 -58.91 -8.57 -26.12
N MET A 9 -59.72 -9.10 -25.18
CA MET A 9 -59.26 -9.31 -23.78
C MET A 9 -58.21 -10.39 -23.69
N LYS A 10 -58.25 -11.46 -24.48
CA LYS A 10 -57.19 -12.49 -24.46
C LYS A 10 -55.84 -11.97 -24.96
N ILE A 11 -55.84 -11.14 -26.01
CA ILE A 11 -54.60 -10.52 -26.54
C ILE A 11 -54.01 -9.55 -25.52
N GLN A 12 -54.84 -8.75 -24.86
CA GLN A 12 -54.39 -7.80 -23.83
C GLN A 12 -53.80 -8.53 -22.62
N GLN A 13 -54.41 -9.64 -22.18
CA GLN A 13 -53.92 -10.46 -21.08
C GLN A 13 -52.56 -11.12 -21.39
N MET A 14 -52.36 -11.60 -22.63
CA MET A 14 -51.07 -12.14 -23.08
C MET A 14 -50.01 -11.06 -23.13
N ALA A 15 -50.31 -9.83 -23.59
CA ALA A 15 -49.35 -8.72 -23.60
C ALA A 15 -48.89 -8.31 -22.18
N PHE A 16 -49.83 -8.24 -21.24
CA PHE A 16 -49.51 -7.97 -19.84
C PHE A 16 -48.61 -9.04 -19.22
N MET A 17 -48.84 -10.30 -19.52
CA MET A 17 -48.03 -11.40 -19.02
C MET A 17 -46.61 -11.34 -19.55
N LEU A 18 -46.43 -11.03 -20.85
CA LEU A 18 -45.09 -10.85 -21.44
C LEU A 18 -44.35 -9.68 -20.82
N ILE A 19 -44.99 -8.54 -20.62
CA ILE A 19 -44.37 -7.36 -19.97
C ILE A 19 -43.97 -7.69 -18.54
N ALA A 20 -44.84 -8.38 -17.77
CA ALA A 20 -44.53 -8.76 -16.39
C ALA A 20 -43.30 -9.69 -16.31
N VAL A 21 -43.19 -10.66 -17.22
CA VAL A 21 -42.04 -11.57 -17.30
C VAL A 21 -40.76 -10.82 -17.68
N MET A 22 -40.80 -9.87 -18.61
CA MET A 22 -39.65 -9.05 -19.00
C MET A 22 -39.17 -8.17 -17.85
N ILE A 23 -40.08 -7.54 -17.12
CA ILE A 23 -39.73 -6.71 -15.94
C ILE A 23 -39.10 -7.60 -14.85
N PHE A 24 -39.67 -8.79 -14.61
CA PHE A 24 -39.09 -9.71 -13.61
C PHE A 24 -37.67 -10.10 -13.95
N PHE A 25 -37.37 -10.49 -15.19
CA PHE A 25 -36.01 -10.84 -15.59
C PHE A 25 -35.06 -9.62 -15.56
N ALA A 26 -35.55 -8.43 -15.90
CA ALA A 26 -34.76 -7.21 -15.78
C ALA A 26 -34.36 -6.92 -14.31
N LEU A 27 -35.30 -7.05 -13.37
CA LEU A 27 -35.02 -6.85 -11.94
C LEU A 27 -34.07 -7.92 -11.38
N VAL A 28 -34.29 -9.19 -11.72
CA VAL A 28 -33.38 -10.27 -11.31
C VAL A 28 -31.97 -10.07 -11.89
N GLY A 29 -31.86 -9.68 -13.15
CA GLY A 29 -30.58 -9.36 -13.79
C GLY A 29 -29.86 -8.24 -13.12
N LEU A 30 -30.54 -7.14 -12.77
CA LEU A 30 -29.96 -6.02 -12.01
C LEU A 30 -29.47 -6.45 -10.62
N LEU A 31 -30.23 -7.32 -9.94
CA LEU A 31 -29.87 -7.81 -8.62
C LEU A 31 -28.60 -8.69 -8.67
N ILE A 32 -28.47 -9.55 -9.66
CA ILE A 32 -27.27 -10.38 -9.87
C ILE A 32 -26.05 -9.51 -10.18
N LEU A 33 -26.21 -8.48 -11.02
CA LEU A 33 -25.13 -7.55 -11.35
C LEU A 33 -24.66 -6.78 -10.11
N THR A 34 -25.55 -6.25 -9.29
CA THR A 34 -25.19 -5.48 -8.09
C THR A 34 -24.43 -6.32 -7.07
N ILE A 35 -24.84 -7.57 -6.83
CA ILE A 35 -24.15 -8.49 -5.93
C ILE A 35 -22.78 -8.88 -6.50
N GLY A 36 -22.69 -9.15 -7.80
CA GLY A 36 -21.43 -9.52 -8.46
C GLY A 36 -20.38 -8.42 -8.42
N PHE A 37 -20.78 -7.17 -8.66
CA PHE A 37 -19.86 -6.03 -8.62
C PHE A 37 -19.36 -5.70 -7.21
N SER A 38 -20.15 -5.84 -6.17
CA SER A 38 -19.73 -5.61 -4.79
C SER A 38 -18.66 -6.60 -4.34
N GLY A 39 -18.80 -7.87 -4.67
CA GLY A 39 -17.80 -8.91 -4.35
C GLY A 39 -16.47 -8.76 -5.09
N LEU A 40 -16.48 -8.24 -6.32
CA LEU A 40 -15.27 -7.96 -7.08
C LEU A 40 -14.46 -6.79 -6.47
N LYS A 41 -15.14 -5.76 -6.01
CA LYS A 41 -14.50 -4.59 -5.41
C LYS A 41 -13.81 -4.93 -4.08
N GLU A 42 -14.41 -5.75 -3.25
CA GLU A 42 -13.82 -6.24 -2.00
C GLU A 42 -12.58 -7.10 -2.25
N LYS A 43 -12.64 -8.04 -3.20
CA LYS A 43 -11.50 -8.88 -3.57
C LYS A 43 -10.34 -8.06 -4.14
N ALA A 44 -10.62 -7.04 -4.96
CA ALA A 44 -9.60 -6.14 -5.49
C ALA A 44 -8.90 -5.34 -4.39
N THR A 45 -9.63 -4.89 -3.37
CA THR A 45 -9.06 -4.15 -2.23
C THR A 45 -8.18 -5.04 -1.39
N ASN A 46 -8.60 -6.26 -1.08
CA ASN A 46 -7.81 -7.22 -0.29
C ASN A 46 -6.51 -7.62 -1.03
N LEU A 47 -6.58 -7.85 -2.33
CA LEU A 47 -5.41 -8.16 -3.15
C LEU A 47 -4.42 -6.97 -3.21
N GLN A 48 -4.93 -5.74 -3.24
CA GLN A 48 -4.11 -4.54 -3.22
C GLN A 48 -3.37 -4.39 -1.89
N GLU A 49 -4.03 -4.68 -0.77
CA GLU A 49 -3.44 -4.64 0.57
C GLU A 49 -2.36 -5.72 0.75
N GLU A 50 -2.61 -6.94 0.31
CA GLU A 50 -1.64 -8.03 0.32
C GLU A 50 -0.40 -7.70 -0.53
N ASN A 51 -0.60 -7.20 -1.73
CA ASN A 51 0.50 -6.76 -2.60
C ASN A 51 1.30 -5.61 -1.99
N ALA A 52 0.67 -4.71 -1.25
CA ALA A 52 1.35 -3.64 -0.55
C ALA A 52 2.23 -4.14 0.58
N MET A 53 1.77 -5.10 1.38
CA MET A 53 2.59 -5.72 2.43
C MET A 53 3.80 -6.45 1.83
N LEU A 54 3.61 -7.19 0.74
CA LEU A 54 4.72 -7.83 0.02
C LEU A 54 5.73 -6.81 -0.53
N LEU A 55 5.24 -5.67 -1.04
CA LEU A 55 6.09 -4.60 -1.55
C LEU A 55 6.94 -3.99 -0.43
N VAL A 56 6.35 -3.69 0.73
CA VAL A 56 7.08 -3.14 1.89
C VAL A 56 8.18 -4.10 2.36
N SER A 57 7.87 -5.39 2.46
CA SER A 57 8.85 -6.41 2.83
C SER A 57 9.98 -6.53 1.80
N LYS A 58 9.66 -6.51 0.51
CA LYS A 58 10.67 -6.52 -0.56
C LYS A 58 11.53 -5.26 -0.54
N LEU A 59 10.93 -4.10 -0.27
CA LEU A 59 11.65 -2.84 -0.17
C LEU A 59 12.64 -2.84 0.99
N ALA A 60 12.21 -3.28 2.18
CA ALA A 60 13.06 -3.40 3.35
C ALA A 60 14.30 -4.30 3.13
N ASN A 61 14.14 -5.31 2.27
CA ASN A 61 15.20 -6.26 1.95
C ASN A 61 15.93 -5.94 0.63
N SER A 62 15.62 -4.83 -0.02
CA SER A 62 16.29 -4.43 -1.26
C SER A 62 17.70 -3.90 -0.99
N PRO A 63 18.64 -4.01 -1.93
CA PRO A 63 20.02 -3.58 -1.77
C PRO A 63 20.18 -2.09 -1.39
N GLU A 64 19.22 -1.26 -1.78
CA GLU A 64 19.21 0.19 -1.52
C GLU A 64 18.95 0.50 -0.05
N PHE A 65 18.23 -0.37 0.66
CA PHE A 65 17.85 -0.20 2.05
C PHE A 65 18.56 -1.15 3.00
N SER A 66 18.78 -2.40 2.58
CA SER A 66 19.22 -3.47 3.47
C SER A 66 20.61 -3.24 4.07
N CYS A 67 20.76 -3.69 5.32
CA CYS A 67 22.06 -3.77 5.98
C CYS A 67 22.92 -4.86 5.35
N GLY A 68 24.23 -4.67 5.39
CA GLY A 68 25.21 -5.64 4.89
C GLY A 68 25.80 -5.27 3.54
N GLN A 69 26.66 -6.16 3.04
CA GLN A 69 27.28 -6.03 1.73
C GLN A 69 26.51 -6.85 0.70
N ALA A 70 26.81 -6.67 -0.57
CA ALA A 70 26.04 -7.17 -1.73
C ALA A 70 25.66 -8.68 -1.69
N PHE A 71 26.30 -9.50 -0.87
CA PHE A 71 26.06 -10.94 -0.76
C PHE A 71 25.58 -11.42 0.62
N GLU A 72 25.54 -10.52 1.61
CA GLU A 72 25.09 -10.81 2.98
C GLU A 72 24.08 -9.74 3.43
N SER A 73 22.87 -9.76 2.87
CA SER A 73 21.79 -8.89 3.35
C SER A 73 21.19 -9.49 4.63
N LYS A 74 21.11 -8.70 5.68
CA LYS A 74 20.34 -9.07 6.89
C LYS A 74 18.86 -8.80 6.61
N GLU A 75 18.01 -9.79 6.81
CA GLU A 75 16.56 -9.62 6.62
C GLU A 75 15.98 -8.60 7.59
N ASN A 76 15.05 -7.80 7.11
CA ASN A 76 14.37 -6.74 7.87
C ASN A 76 15.32 -5.78 8.59
N CYS A 77 16.45 -5.48 7.98
CA CYS A 77 17.44 -4.53 8.48
C CYS A 77 17.64 -3.41 7.46
N ILE A 78 17.44 -2.17 7.89
CA ILE A 78 17.63 -0.96 7.07
C ILE A 78 18.92 -0.25 7.55
N ASP A 79 19.80 0.01 6.61
CA ASP A 79 21.00 0.82 6.81
C ASP A 79 20.62 2.31 6.70
N LEU A 80 20.60 3.00 7.85
CA LEU A 80 20.22 4.41 7.91
C LEU A 80 21.19 5.33 7.17
N ASP A 81 22.50 5.02 7.19
CA ASP A 81 23.50 5.85 6.52
C ASP A 81 23.31 5.77 5.00
N LYS A 82 23.12 4.57 4.48
CA LYS A 82 22.85 4.32 3.07
C LYS A 82 21.53 4.99 2.64
N THR A 83 20.49 4.85 3.46
CA THR A 83 19.18 5.42 3.19
C THR A 83 19.18 6.95 3.26
N PHE A 84 19.98 7.52 4.14
CA PHE A 84 20.14 8.98 4.21
C PHE A 84 20.87 9.54 2.98
N VAL A 85 21.86 8.83 2.44
CA VAL A 85 22.51 9.19 1.17
C VAL A 85 21.52 9.05 -0.01
N LEU A 86 20.66 8.00 0.01
CA LEU A 86 19.62 7.81 -0.97
C LEU A 86 18.62 8.99 -0.97
N LYS A 87 18.25 9.50 0.20
CA LYS A 87 17.39 10.70 0.32
C LYS A 87 17.94 11.89 -0.46
N LYS A 88 19.26 12.11 -0.44
CA LYS A 88 19.90 13.22 -1.18
C LYS A 88 19.79 13.06 -2.71
N ASN A 89 19.58 11.83 -3.18
CA ASN A 89 19.51 11.49 -4.59
C ASN A 89 18.12 10.99 -5.02
N ILE A 90 17.11 11.22 -4.20
CA ILE A 90 15.77 10.60 -4.35
C ILE A 90 15.11 10.91 -5.68
N ASP A 91 15.38 12.06 -6.28
CA ASP A 91 14.80 12.45 -7.58
C ASP A 91 15.10 11.45 -8.70
N LYS A 92 16.19 10.69 -8.60
CA LYS A 92 16.56 9.64 -9.56
C LYS A 92 15.76 8.34 -9.34
N TYR A 93 15.21 8.14 -8.13
CA TYR A 93 14.64 6.88 -7.68
C TYR A 93 13.13 6.95 -7.39
N LYS A 94 12.56 8.14 -7.19
CA LYS A 94 11.16 8.31 -6.75
C LYS A 94 10.11 7.57 -7.61
N ASN A 95 10.37 7.38 -8.90
CA ASN A 95 9.48 6.65 -9.79
C ASN A 95 9.85 5.16 -9.94
N PHE A 96 10.97 4.74 -9.35
CA PHE A 96 11.48 3.37 -9.51
C PHE A 96 10.63 2.35 -8.75
N TRP A 97 10.16 2.71 -7.56
CA TRP A 97 9.40 1.79 -6.70
C TRP A 97 7.89 1.79 -6.96
N GLY A 98 7.37 2.71 -7.78
CA GLY A 98 5.93 2.80 -8.06
C GLY A 98 5.05 3.11 -6.85
N VAL A 99 5.62 3.82 -5.86
CA VAL A 99 4.94 4.19 -4.60
C VAL A 99 4.84 5.72 -4.49
N SER A 100 3.84 6.18 -3.77
CA SER A 100 3.57 7.61 -3.59
C SER A 100 4.26 8.21 -2.36
N GLY A 101 4.75 7.39 -1.44
CA GLY A 101 5.47 7.84 -0.27
C GLY A 101 6.30 6.72 0.38
N ILE A 102 7.48 7.06 0.90
CA ILE A 102 8.33 6.15 1.70
C ILE A 102 8.83 6.94 2.92
N GLU A 103 8.57 6.38 4.09
CA GLU A 103 8.92 6.96 5.38
C GLU A 103 9.51 5.88 6.29
N ILE A 104 10.62 6.17 6.94
CA ILE A 104 11.26 5.28 7.91
C ILE A 104 11.20 5.97 9.26
N ILE A 105 10.63 5.29 10.25
CA ILE A 105 10.34 5.87 11.57
C ILE A 105 11.01 5.02 12.63
N LYS A 106 11.83 5.65 13.49
CA LYS A 106 12.37 5.04 14.70
C LYS A 106 11.24 4.92 15.73
N ILE A 107 11.13 3.76 16.38
CA ILE A 107 10.14 3.50 17.42
C ILE A 107 10.79 3.47 18.81
N TYR A 108 11.95 2.83 18.91
CA TYR A 108 12.66 2.65 20.16
C TYR A 108 14.17 2.93 19.97
N PRO A 109 14.87 3.57 20.92
CA PRO A 109 14.47 3.77 22.33
C PRO A 109 13.44 4.88 22.57
N GLU A 110 13.54 6.03 21.97
CA GLU A 110 12.59 7.14 22.16
C GLU A 110 12.33 7.83 20.81
N ASN A 111 11.10 8.16 20.54
CA ASN A 111 10.70 8.89 19.35
C ASN A 111 10.22 10.30 19.74
N LYS A 112 10.96 11.32 19.33
CA LYS A 112 10.64 12.74 19.52
C LYS A 112 9.92 13.34 18.31
N ASN A 113 9.58 12.51 17.32
CA ASN A 113 9.01 12.91 16.03
C ASN A 113 9.87 13.93 15.25
N LEU A 114 11.19 13.89 15.44
CA LEU A 114 12.11 14.80 14.78
C LEU A 114 12.45 14.30 13.36
N VAL A 115 12.09 15.10 12.35
CA VAL A 115 12.38 14.75 10.95
C VAL A 115 13.88 14.90 10.67
N CYS A 116 14.46 13.90 10.02
CA CYS A 116 15.87 13.87 9.66
C CYS A 116 16.22 14.87 8.56
N THR A 117 17.19 15.71 8.86
CA THR A 117 17.78 16.70 7.96
C THR A 117 19.31 16.58 7.95
N ASN A 118 19.98 17.28 7.04
CA ASN A 118 21.45 17.31 7.02
C ASN A 118 22.07 17.90 8.31
N ALA A 119 21.31 18.68 9.07
CA ALA A 119 21.79 19.36 10.27
C ALA A 119 21.65 18.52 11.54
N ASN A 120 20.67 17.61 11.60
CA ASN A 120 20.37 16.85 12.81
C ASN A 120 20.64 15.34 12.68
N TYR A 121 20.98 14.85 11.49
CA TYR A 121 21.36 13.44 11.36
C TYR A 121 22.69 13.19 12.06
N PRO A 122 22.82 12.12 12.90
CA PRO A 122 21.90 11.00 13.06
C PRO A 122 20.87 11.13 14.21
N ASP A 123 20.79 12.26 14.90
CA ASP A 123 19.96 12.47 16.08
C ASP A 123 18.54 12.90 15.69
N CYS A 124 17.87 12.05 14.94
CA CYS A 124 16.53 12.24 14.44
C CYS A 124 15.75 10.91 14.42
N ASP A 125 14.43 10.97 14.19
CA ASP A 125 13.54 9.82 14.36
C ASP A 125 12.83 9.42 13.08
N THR A 126 12.59 10.37 12.18
CA THR A 126 11.79 10.14 10.97
C THR A 126 12.58 10.53 9.73
N LEU A 127 12.86 9.55 8.89
CA LEU A 127 13.51 9.75 7.59
C LEU A 127 12.49 9.67 6.46
N GLU A 128 12.04 10.82 5.98
CA GLU A 128 11.16 10.92 4.81
C GLU A 128 12.00 10.86 3.53
N LEU A 129 11.83 9.80 2.75
CA LEU A 129 12.48 9.64 1.43
C LEU A 129 11.64 10.25 0.32
N ILE A 130 10.38 9.81 0.22
CA ILE A 130 9.41 10.38 -0.69
C ILE A 130 8.36 11.08 0.18
N PRO A 131 8.18 12.40 0.02
CA PRO A 131 7.29 13.17 0.87
C PRO A 131 5.85 12.68 0.76
N LYS A 132 5.16 12.84 1.85
CA LYS A 132 3.85 12.30 2.19
C LYS A 132 2.79 12.55 1.11
N ALA A 133 2.38 11.50 0.39
CA ALA A 133 1.16 11.51 -0.40
C ALA A 133 -0.04 11.00 0.41
N THR A 134 -1.24 11.41 0.01
CA THR A 134 -2.49 10.81 0.50
C THR A 134 -2.65 9.43 -0.13
N GLY A 135 -2.97 8.41 0.67
CA GLY A 135 -3.13 7.06 0.16
C GLY A 135 -3.27 6.03 1.27
N ILE A 136 -3.35 4.77 0.88
CA ILE A 136 -3.29 3.64 1.80
C ILE A 136 -1.82 3.42 2.18
N SER A 137 -1.55 3.10 3.44
CA SER A 137 -0.21 2.80 3.93
C SER A 137 -0.08 1.33 4.30
N ALA A 138 1.04 0.73 3.93
CA ALA A 138 1.48 -0.54 4.47
C ALA A 138 2.78 -0.33 5.25
N GLU A 139 2.98 -1.09 6.32
CA GLU A 139 4.15 -0.94 7.20
C GLU A 139 4.77 -2.30 7.54
N ASN A 140 6.07 -2.30 7.79
CA ASN A 140 6.80 -3.46 8.30
C ASN A 140 7.79 -3.00 9.37
N PHE A 141 7.95 -3.81 10.42
CA PHE A 141 8.94 -3.58 11.47
C PHE A 141 10.32 -4.01 10.99
N VAL A 142 11.31 -3.19 11.29
CA VAL A 142 12.68 -3.37 10.83
C VAL A 142 13.68 -2.96 11.92
N SER A 143 14.88 -3.53 11.85
CA SER A 143 16.05 -3.00 12.58
C SER A 143 16.63 -1.84 11.79
N LEU A 144 16.77 -0.69 12.42
CA LEU A 144 17.41 0.49 11.86
C LEU A 144 18.87 0.53 12.34
N CYS A 145 19.81 0.21 11.47
CA CYS A 145 21.22 0.14 11.83
C CYS A 145 22.02 1.27 11.19
N ARG A 146 23.02 1.75 11.89
CA ARG A 146 24.03 2.71 11.41
C ARG A 146 25.40 2.37 11.95
N LYS A 147 26.45 2.84 11.27
CA LYS A 147 27.82 2.72 11.76
C LYS A 147 28.11 3.77 12.82
N GLU A 148 28.57 3.34 13.97
CA GLU A 148 29.00 4.23 15.06
C GLU A 148 30.43 3.91 15.44
N TYR A 149 31.22 4.95 15.72
CA TYR A 149 32.62 4.82 16.13
C TYR A 149 32.75 4.98 17.64
N ASN A 150 33.32 3.99 18.29
CA ASN A 150 33.64 4.07 19.70
C ASN A 150 35.07 4.62 19.85
N SER A 151 35.20 5.81 20.43
CA SER A 151 36.48 6.47 20.61
C SER A 151 37.38 5.80 21.65
N GLU A 152 36.84 5.08 22.62
CA GLU A 152 37.59 4.41 23.66
C GLU A 152 38.27 3.12 23.16
N THR A 153 37.54 2.36 22.32
CA THR A 153 38.01 1.09 21.78
C THR A 153 38.59 1.20 20.37
N SER A 154 38.44 2.35 19.71
CA SER A 154 38.82 2.59 18.32
C SER A 154 38.15 1.61 17.34
N ILE A 155 36.96 1.10 17.68
CA ILE A 155 36.20 0.11 16.89
C ILE A 155 34.97 0.77 16.30
N VAL A 156 34.70 0.45 15.03
CA VAL A 156 33.42 0.76 14.37
C VAL A 156 32.46 -0.40 14.59
N TYR A 157 31.24 -0.13 15.07
CA TYR A 157 30.24 -1.13 15.32
C TYR A 157 28.89 -0.72 14.74
N ASP A 158 27.99 -1.69 14.56
CA ASP A 158 26.62 -1.44 14.13
C ASP A 158 25.76 -1.12 15.34
N LYS A 159 25.25 0.12 15.41
CA LYS A 159 24.23 0.51 16.37
C LYS A 159 22.87 0.34 15.71
N CYS A 160 22.06 -0.57 16.27
CA CYS A 160 20.75 -0.88 15.75
C CYS A 160 19.65 -0.47 16.73
N GLU A 161 18.60 0.12 16.21
CA GLU A 161 17.41 0.57 16.92
C GLU A 161 16.16 -0.05 16.27
N LEU A 162 15.06 -0.15 17.01
CA LEU A 162 13.81 -0.66 16.45
C LEU A 162 13.08 0.46 15.70
N GLY A 163 12.65 0.16 14.51
CA GLY A 163 11.85 1.06 13.70
C GLY A 163 10.85 0.36 12.81
N LYS A 164 10.22 1.15 11.94
CA LYS A 164 9.34 0.67 10.89
C LYS A 164 9.57 1.42 9.59
N ILE A 165 9.41 0.73 8.49
CA ILE A 165 9.27 1.33 7.17
C ILE A 165 7.77 1.42 6.84
N LEU A 166 7.35 2.58 6.37
CA LEU A 166 5.98 2.87 5.98
C LEU A 166 5.99 3.29 4.51
N VAL A 167 5.20 2.60 3.71
CA VAL A 167 5.07 2.86 2.27
C VAL A 167 3.63 3.26 1.97
N LYS A 168 3.47 4.32 1.20
CA LYS A 168 2.17 4.82 0.75
C LYS A 168 2.00 4.56 -0.74
N TYR A 169 0.79 4.20 -1.11
CA TYR A 169 0.41 3.95 -2.50
C TYR A 169 -0.99 4.49 -2.79
N GLU A 170 -1.20 4.86 -4.03
CA GLU A 170 -2.50 5.37 -4.46
C GLU A 170 -3.52 4.23 -4.52
N LYS A 171 -4.73 4.52 -4.02
CA LYS A 171 -5.84 3.57 -4.13
C LYS A 171 -6.30 3.50 -5.58
N ILE A 172 -6.36 2.30 -6.14
CA ILE A 172 -7.00 2.07 -7.44
C ILE A 172 -8.51 2.34 -7.27
N GLN A 173 -9.00 3.34 -8.01
CA GLN A 173 -10.41 3.73 -8.01
C GLN A 173 -11.25 2.78 -8.87
#